data_1ed245beb3debc8393933c83fae9418c
#
_entry.id   1ed245beb3debc8393933c83fae9418c
#
_cell.length_a   1.000
_cell.length_b   1.000
_cell.length_c   1.000
_cell.angle_alpha   90.00
_cell.angle_beta   90.00
_cell.angle_gamma   90.00
#
_symmetry.space_group_name_H-M   'P 1'
#
loop_
_entity.id
_entity.type
_entity.pdbx_description
1 polymer ?
#
loop_
_entity_poly.entity_id
_entity_poly.type
_entity_poly.pdbx_seq_one_letter_code
_entity_poly.pdbx_strand_id
1 'polypeptide(L)'
;TGALRQGQVAAQQALEAEVYQALVLGVRDYLGKNGFPGALLGLSGGIDSALVLAIAVDALGADKVRAVMMPSPYTAEISLADARDMARRLGVRYEEIPIAPGMAAFETMLAPAFSGLPADTTEENIQARIRGSLLMALSNKTGALVLTTGNKSEIAVGYCTLYGDMAGGLAVLKDVKKTLVYRLARWRNSVSSVIPERIITRPPSAELKPGQTDQDSLPPYETLDAIVEAYVEYGRSAPEIIAQGFAEADVRRVLSLLRINEY
;
A
#
# COMPACT_ATOMS: atom_id res chain seq x y z
N THR A 1 -17.38 -35.26 37.67
CA THR A 1 -16.11 -34.50 37.74
C THR A 1 -15.32 -34.79 36.47
N GLY A 2 -15.48 -33.96 35.44
CA GLY A 2 -14.75 -34.07 34.21
C GLY A 2 -13.32 -33.58 34.44
N ALA A 3 -12.31 -34.44 34.25
CA ALA A 3 -10.92 -34.05 34.25
C ALA A 3 -10.68 -33.13 33.05
N LEU A 4 -10.09 -31.96 33.29
CA LEU A 4 -9.62 -31.05 32.22
C LEU A 4 -8.60 -31.83 31.38
N ARG A 5 -8.85 -31.99 30.09
CA ARG A 5 -7.86 -32.54 29.16
C ARG A 5 -6.85 -31.45 28.84
N GLN A 6 -5.57 -31.78 28.90
CA GLN A 6 -4.48 -30.93 28.49
C GLN A 6 -4.68 -30.61 26.98
N GLY A 7 -4.87 -29.34 26.62
CA GLY A 7 -5.00 -28.91 25.24
C GLY A 7 -3.63 -29.01 24.53
N GLN A 8 -3.65 -29.08 23.21
CA GLN A 8 -2.43 -28.95 22.42
C GLN A 8 -2.03 -27.47 22.42
N VAL A 9 -0.81 -27.20 22.85
CA VAL A 9 -0.19 -25.85 22.72
C VAL A 9 0.49 -25.81 21.36
N ALA A 10 0.00 -24.93 20.48
CA ALA A 10 0.65 -24.71 19.18
C ALA A 10 2.05 -24.12 19.38
N ALA A 11 3.01 -24.56 18.57
CA ALA A 11 4.34 -23.98 18.59
C ALA A 11 4.25 -22.50 18.17
N GLN A 12 5.01 -21.64 18.85
CA GLN A 12 5.11 -20.23 18.51
C GLN A 12 5.75 -20.09 17.12
N GLN A 13 5.10 -19.36 16.23
CA GLN A 13 5.59 -19.07 14.88
C GLN A 13 6.48 -17.80 14.89
N ALA A 14 7.21 -17.57 13.79
CA ALA A 14 7.87 -16.29 13.57
C ALA A 14 6.82 -15.19 13.41
N LEU A 15 7.12 -14.00 13.86
CA LEU A 15 6.20 -12.83 13.78
C LEU A 15 5.67 -12.62 12.37
N GLU A 16 6.54 -12.73 11.36
CA GLU A 16 6.16 -12.57 9.96
C GLU A 16 5.12 -13.60 9.53
N ALA A 17 5.26 -14.83 9.96
CA ALA A 17 4.29 -15.90 9.68
C ALA A 17 2.92 -15.60 10.30
N GLU A 18 2.90 -15.21 11.57
CA GLU A 18 1.67 -14.90 12.30
C GLU A 18 0.95 -13.72 11.68
N VAL A 19 1.67 -12.60 11.43
CA VAL A 19 1.08 -11.40 10.84
C VAL A 19 0.58 -11.67 9.43
N TYR A 20 1.38 -12.34 8.59
CA TYR A 20 0.97 -12.66 7.22
C TYR A 20 -0.31 -13.53 7.20
N GLN A 21 -0.36 -14.57 8.03
CA GLN A 21 -1.54 -15.45 8.13
C GLN A 21 -2.76 -14.70 8.66
N ALA A 22 -2.58 -13.77 9.60
CA ALA A 22 -3.66 -12.92 10.09
C ALA A 22 -4.22 -12.02 8.97
N LEU A 23 -3.36 -11.43 8.14
CA LEU A 23 -3.79 -10.61 6.98
C LEU A 23 -4.54 -11.46 5.94
N VAL A 24 -4.05 -12.65 5.63
CA VAL A 24 -4.72 -13.62 4.73
C VAL A 24 -6.09 -14.00 5.29
N LEU A 25 -6.18 -14.32 6.58
CA LEU A 25 -7.44 -14.65 7.24
C LEU A 25 -8.40 -13.46 7.21
N GLY A 26 -7.92 -12.25 7.51
CA GLY A 26 -8.73 -11.03 7.50
C GLY A 26 -9.35 -10.75 6.13
N VAL A 27 -8.57 -10.85 5.05
CA VAL A 27 -9.08 -10.69 3.68
C VAL A 27 -10.12 -11.76 3.34
N ARG A 28 -9.81 -13.03 3.62
CA ARG A 28 -10.73 -14.16 3.34
C ARG A 28 -12.05 -14.02 4.08
N ASP A 29 -11.98 -13.70 5.36
CA ASP A 29 -13.15 -13.61 6.24
C ASP A 29 -14.02 -12.41 5.87
N TYR A 30 -13.41 -11.25 5.61
CA TYR A 30 -14.13 -10.04 5.24
C TYR A 30 -14.89 -10.20 3.92
N LEU A 31 -14.21 -10.69 2.87
CA LEU A 31 -14.87 -10.92 1.58
C LEU A 31 -15.93 -12.02 1.66
N GLY A 32 -15.63 -13.12 2.33
CA GLY A 32 -16.55 -14.24 2.47
C GLY A 32 -17.84 -13.87 3.23
N LYS A 33 -17.73 -13.20 4.36
CA LYS A 33 -18.88 -12.76 5.17
C LYS A 33 -19.75 -11.72 4.47
N ASN A 34 -19.16 -10.87 3.65
CA ASN A 34 -19.89 -9.84 2.93
C ASN A 34 -20.37 -10.28 1.53
N GLY A 35 -20.06 -11.51 1.12
CA GLY A 35 -20.52 -12.08 -0.16
C GLY A 35 -19.88 -11.48 -1.40
N PHE A 36 -18.67 -10.90 -1.30
CA PHE A 36 -17.97 -10.40 -2.47
C PHE A 36 -17.47 -11.54 -3.35
N PRO A 37 -17.68 -11.48 -4.69
CA PRO A 37 -17.28 -12.55 -5.60
C PRO A 37 -15.77 -12.68 -5.78
N GLY A 38 -15.00 -11.63 -5.42
CA GLY A 38 -13.56 -11.57 -5.53
C GLY A 38 -13.03 -10.21 -5.16
N ALA A 39 -11.74 -10.00 -5.39
CA ALA A 39 -11.04 -8.76 -5.12
C ALA A 39 -10.36 -8.19 -6.37
N LEU A 40 -10.19 -6.87 -6.40
CA LEU A 40 -9.33 -6.20 -7.37
C LEU A 40 -8.45 -5.15 -6.67
N LEU A 41 -7.29 -4.89 -7.23
CA LEU A 41 -6.36 -3.89 -6.71
C LEU A 41 -5.53 -3.26 -7.82
N GLY A 42 -5.01 -2.06 -7.53
CA GLY A 42 -3.99 -1.43 -8.34
C GLY A 42 -2.64 -2.10 -8.11
N LEU A 43 -2.02 -2.64 -9.15
CA LEU A 43 -0.67 -3.22 -9.08
C LEU A 43 0.32 -2.24 -9.71
N SER A 44 1.00 -1.46 -8.87
CA SER A 44 1.92 -0.39 -9.32
C SER A 44 3.32 -0.86 -9.68
N GLY A 45 3.67 -2.10 -9.33
CA GLY A 45 5.06 -2.58 -9.36
C GLY A 45 5.87 -2.19 -8.12
N GLY A 46 5.24 -1.55 -7.12
CA GLY A 46 5.81 -1.28 -5.80
C GLY A 46 5.51 -2.39 -4.81
N ILE A 47 6.27 -2.41 -3.70
CA ILE A 47 6.26 -3.51 -2.72
C ILE A 47 4.91 -3.67 -2.01
N ASP A 48 4.21 -2.57 -1.70
CA ASP A 48 2.94 -2.62 -0.98
C ASP A 48 1.86 -3.31 -1.82
N SER A 49 1.69 -2.86 -3.07
CA SER A 49 0.75 -3.48 -4.00
C SER A 49 1.10 -4.94 -4.30
N ALA A 50 2.38 -5.27 -4.37
CA ALA A 50 2.87 -6.63 -4.54
C ALA A 50 2.51 -7.50 -3.33
N LEU A 51 2.74 -7.03 -2.11
CA LEU A 51 2.39 -7.77 -0.89
C LEU A 51 0.88 -7.98 -0.78
N VAL A 52 0.07 -6.93 -1.05
CA VAL A 52 -1.40 -7.06 -1.03
C VAL A 52 -1.89 -8.05 -2.07
N LEU A 53 -1.30 -8.07 -3.28
CA LEU A 53 -1.64 -9.04 -4.30
C LEU A 53 -1.34 -10.48 -3.84
N ALA A 54 -0.16 -10.72 -3.24
CA ALA A 54 0.20 -12.03 -2.71
C ALA A 54 -0.77 -12.48 -1.60
N ILE A 55 -1.11 -11.60 -0.65
CA ILE A 55 -2.08 -11.85 0.42
C ILE A 55 -3.47 -12.18 -0.17
N ALA A 56 -3.91 -11.41 -1.16
CA ALA A 56 -5.22 -11.62 -1.79
C ALA A 56 -5.31 -12.98 -2.48
N VAL A 57 -4.26 -13.39 -3.19
CA VAL A 57 -4.20 -14.70 -3.86
C VAL A 57 -4.15 -15.84 -2.84
N ASP A 58 -3.37 -15.72 -1.79
CA ASP A 58 -3.31 -16.71 -0.72
C ASP A 58 -4.63 -16.80 0.07
N ALA A 59 -5.41 -15.73 0.11
CA ALA A 59 -6.71 -15.69 0.76
C ALA A 59 -7.85 -16.29 -0.08
N LEU A 60 -7.88 -15.99 -1.39
CA LEU A 60 -9.04 -16.18 -2.24
C LEU A 60 -8.84 -17.17 -3.41
N GLY A 61 -7.57 -17.44 -3.79
CA GLY A 61 -7.19 -18.09 -5.03
C GLY A 61 -7.04 -17.09 -6.19
N ALA A 62 -6.20 -17.42 -7.16
CA ALA A 62 -5.84 -16.55 -8.27
C ALA A 62 -7.03 -16.18 -9.18
N ASP A 63 -7.96 -17.09 -9.35
CA ASP A 63 -9.17 -16.95 -10.16
C ASP A 63 -10.14 -15.86 -9.66
N LYS A 64 -10.06 -15.52 -8.38
CA LYS A 64 -10.89 -14.49 -7.74
C LYS A 64 -10.18 -13.15 -7.54
N VAL A 65 -8.94 -13.02 -8.02
CA VAL A 65 -8.15 -11.80 -7.85
C VAL A 65 -7.82 -11.19 -9.20
N ARG A 66 -8.05 -9.89 -9.33
CA ARG A 66 -7.74 -9.10 -10.52
C ARG A 66 -6.75 -8.00 -10.17
N ALA A 67 -5.62 -7.94 -10.88
CA ALA A 67 -4.62 -6.90 -10.77
C ALA A 67 -4.74 -5.92 -11.94
N VAL A 68 -4.72 -4.63 -11.66
CA VAL A 68 -4.85 -3.57 -12.66
C VAL A 68 -3.64 -2.64 -12.56
N MET A 69 -2.82 -2.59 -13.59
CA MET A 69 -1.76 -1.58 -13.74
C MET A 69 -2.33 -0.36 -14.45
N MET A 70 -2.10 0.82 -13.91
CA MET A 70 -2.62 2.08 -14.43
C MET A 70 -1.48 3.07 -14.67
N PRO A 71 -0.69 2.85 -15.75
CA PRO A 71 0.52 3.64 -15.98
C PRO A 71 0.19 5.08 -16.37
N SER A 72 1.01 6.00 -15.86
CA SER A 72 1.12 7.39 -16.29
C SER A 72 2.36 7.56 -17.17
N PRO A 73 2.58 8.73 -17.80
CA PRO A 73 3.83 9.03 -18.48
C PRO A 73 5.08 8.99 -17.59
N TYR A 74 4.91 9.00 -16.26
CA TYR A 74 5.99 8.95 -15.27
C TYR A 74 6.26 7.56 -14.74
N THR A 75 5.42 6.59 -15.09
CA THR A 75 5.60 5.19 -14.67
C THR A 75 6.82 4.58 -15.34
N ALA A 76 7.76 4.07 -14.54
CA ALA A 76 8.97 3.47 -15.04
C ALA A 76 8.68 2.13 -15.74
N GLU A 77 9.36 1.86 -16.87
CA GLU A 77 9.27 0.59 -17.60
C GLU A 77 9.54 -0.63 -16.70
N ILE A 78 10.44 -0.47 -15.74
CA ILE A 78 10.78 -1.49 -14.76
C ILE A 78 9.57 -1.86 -13.87
N SER A 79 8.73 -0.89 -13.52
CA SER A 79 7.51 -1.10 -12.73
C SER A 79 6.47 -1.89 -13.51
N LEU A 80 6.31 -1.59 -14.80
CA LEU A 80 5.46 -2.35 -15.72
C LEU A 80 5.96 -3.81 -15.87
N ALA A 81 7.26 -3.98 -16.09
CA ALA A 81 7.86 -5.30 -16.23
C ALA A 81 7.68 -6.16 -14.96
N ASP A 82 7.88 -5.56 -13.79
CA ASP A 82 7.74 -6.25 -12.51
C ASP A 82 6.28 -6.58 -12.19
N ALA A 83 5.33 -5.71 -12.48
CA ALA A 83 3.90 -5.96 -12.32
C ALA A 83 3.44 -7.12 -13.23
N ARG A 84 3.86 -7.14 -14.50
CA ARG A 84 3.57 -8.24 -15.44
C ARG A 84 4.15 -9.58 -14.97
N ASP A 85 5.42 -9.56 -14.53
CA ASP A 85 6.10 -10.77 -14.05
C ASP A 85 5.41 -11.34 -12.82
N MET A 86 5.06 -10.48 -11.85
CA MET A 86 4.36 -10.91 -10.64
C MET A 86 2.96 -11.46 -10.93
N ALA A 87 2.18 -10.78 -11.76
CA ALA A 87 0.84 -11.24 -12.14
C ALA A 87 0.90 -12.62 -12.85
N ARG A 88 1.91 -12.83 -13.71
CA ARG A 88 2.15 -14.12 -14.37
C ARG A 88 2.53 -15.21 -13.37
N ARG A 89 3.42 -14.92 -12.41
CA ARG A 89 3.85 -15.90 -11.36
C ARG A 89 2.68 -16.34 -10.51
N LEU A 90 1.79 -15.42 -10.17
CA LEU A 90 0.60 -15.72 -9.37
C LEU A 90 -0.59 -16.26 -10.18
N GLY A 91 -0.54 -16.19 -11.50
CA GLY A 91 -1.62 -16.67 -12.39
C GLY A 91 -2.92 -15.86 -12.31
N VAL A 92 -2.84 -14.59 -11.91
CA VAL A 92 -4.01 -13.73 -11.76
C VAL A 92 -4.40 -13.06 -13.07
N ARG A 93 -5.68 -12.67 -13.18
CA ARG A 93 -6.11 -11.77 -14.25
C ARG A 93 -5.41 -10.44 -14.13
N TYR A 94 -4.73 -10.01 -15.19
CA TYR A 94 -3.95 -8.78 -15.24
C TYR A 94 -4.38 -7.90 -16.41
N GLU A 95 -4.50 -6.60 -16.17
CA GLU A 95 -4.87 -5.61 -17.19
C GLU A 95 -4.05 -4.35 -17.04
N GLU A 96 -3.81 -3.67 -18.16
CA GLU A 96 -3.16 -2.36 -18.20
C GLU A 96 -4.15 -1.32 -18.73
N ILE A 97 -4.39 -0.28 -17.95
CA ILE A 97 -5.29 0.83 -18.29
C ILE A 97 -4.51 2.13 -18.16
N PRO A 98 -3.87 2.65 -19.23
CA PRO A 98 -3.14 3.90 -19.18
C PRO A 98 -4.01 5.08 -18.75
N ILE A 99 -3.52 5.92 -17.84
CA ILE A 99 -4.28 7.07 -17.32
C ILE A 99 -4.01 8.38 -18.08
N ALA A 100 -3.06 8.40 -19.02
CA ALA A 100 -2.73 9.60 -19.79
C ALA A 100 -3.92 10.29 -20.47
N PRO A 101 -4.90 9.56 -21.07
CA PRO A 101 -6.09 10.19 -21.62
C PRO A 101 -6.93 10.91 -20.55
N GLY A 102 -7.06 10.33 -19.36
CA GLY A 102 -7.75 10.96 -18.22
C GLY A 102 -7.03 12.21 -17.75
N MET A 103 -5.70 12.15 -17.62
CA MET A 103 -4.89 13.33 -17.24
C MET A 103 -5.09 14.48 -18.23
N ALA A 104 -5.00 14.22 -19.53
CA ALA A 104 -5.20 15.23 -20.58
C ALA A 104 -6.62 15.85 -20.54
N ALA A 105 -7.64 15.06 -20.23
CA ALA A 105 -9.00 15.55 -20.07
C ALA A 105 -9.12 16.49 -18.86
N PHE A 106 -8.58 16.14 -17.70
CA PHE A 106 -8.57 17.01 -16.52
C PHE A 106 -7.76 18.29 -16.77
N GLU A 107 -6.59 18.19 -17.39
CA GLU A 107 -5.77 19.34 -17.77
C GLU A 107 -6.57 20.33 -18.64
N THR A 108 -7.24 19.81 -19.67
CA THR A 108 -8.08 20.64 -20.57
C THR A 108 -9.24 21.30 -19.82
N MET A 109 -9.94 20.57 -18.97
CA MET A 109 -11.08 21.09 -18.21
C MET A 109 -10.67 22.14 -17.17
N LEU A 110 -9.53 21.98 -16.55
CA LEU A 110 -9.05 22.84 -15.47
C LEU A 110 -8.16 24.00 -15.96
N ALA A 111 -7.70 23.99 -17.20
CA ALA A 111 -6.82 25.02 -17.75
C ALA A 111 -7.32 26.46 -17.51
N PRO A 112 -8.62 26.79 -17.67
CA PRO A 112 -9.09 28.15 -17.38
C PRO A 112 -9.01 28.51 -15.89
N ALA A 113 -9.26 27.53 -15.00
CA ALA A 113 -9.23 27.74 -13.54
C ALA A 113 -7.81 27.80 -12.99
N PHE A 114 -6.85 27.13 -13.62
CA PHE A 114 -5.45 27.06 -13.21
C PHE A 114 -4.57 28.11 -13.91
N SER A 115 -5.16 28.98 -14.73
CA SER A 115 -4.40 30.00 -15.45
C SER A 115 -3.58 30.88 -14.50
N GLY A 116 -2.25 30.91 -14.72
CA GLY A 116 -1.32 31.68 -13.88
C GLY A 116 -0.92 31.03 -12.57
N LEU A 117 -1.41 29.84 -12.25
CA LEU A 117 -0.97 29.06 -11.08
C LEU A 117 0.16 28.09 -11.50
N PRO A 118 1.23 27.94 -10.68
CA PRO A 118 2.27 26.95 -10.94
C PRO A 118 1.74 25.54 -10.67
N ALA A 119 2.31 24.53 -11.35
CA ALA A 119 2.07 23.13 -11.02
C ALA A 119 2.60 22.79 -9.62
N ASP A 120 1.85 21.97 -8.88
CA ASP A 120 2.18 21.53 -7.53
C ASP A 120 1.70 20.09 -7.28
N THR A 121 1.40 19.71 -6.05
CA THR A 121 0.86 18.39 -5.70
C THR A 121 -0.55 18.13 -6.24
N THR A 122 -1.21 19.14 -6.81
CA THR A 122 -2.56 19.00 -7.41
C THR A 122 -2.54 18.03 -8.57
N GLU A 123 -1.55 18.14 -9.46
CA GLU A 123 -1.40 17.29 -10.64
C GLU A 123 -1.07 15.84 -10.25
N GLU A 124 -0.26 15.65 -9.19
CA GLU A 124 0.02 14.34 -8.60
C GLU A 124 -1.26 13.71 -8.03
N ASN A 125 -2.05 14.49 -7.29
CA ASN A 125 -3.32 14.07 -6.69
C ASN A 125 -4.40 13.74 -7.74
N ILE A 126 -4.44 14.45 -8.86
CA ILE A 126 -5.34 14.13 -9.98
C ILE A 126 -5.03 12.73 -10.52
N GLN A 127 -3.76 12.38 -10.71
CA GLN A 127 -3.38 11.04 -11.16
C GLN A 127 -3.86 9.94 -10.21
N ALA A 128 -3.66 10.12 -8.90
CA ALA A 128 -4.11 9.17 -7.89
C ALA A 128 -5.64 9.01 -7.90
N ARG A 129 -6.39 10.12 -8.03
CA ARG A 129 -7.86 10.10 -8.10
C ARG A 129 -8.39 9.46 -9.38
N ILE A 130 -7.76 9.67 -10.53
CA ILE A 130 -8.09 8.96 -11.77
C ILE A 130 -7.96 7.44 -11.56
N ARG A 131 -6.85 6.97 -10.96
CA ARG A 131 -6.66 5.56 -10.65
C ARG A 131 -7.73 5.03 -9.69
N GLY A 132 -8.02 5.76 -8.62
CA GLY A 132 -9.10 5.41 -7.69
C GLY A 132 -10.45 5.28 -8.39
N SER A 133 -10.81 6.24 -9.24
CA SER A 133 -12.06 6.23 -10.01
C SER A 133 -12.15 5.03 -10.96
N LEU A 134 -11.06 4.66 -11.64
CA LEU A 134 -11.01 3.50 -12.52
C LEU A 134 -11.22 2.20 -11.73
N LEU A 135 -10.55 2.03 -10.60
CA LEU A 135 -10.73 0.85 -9.74
C LEU A 135 -12.16 0.76 -9.23
N MET A 136 -12.74 1.86 -8.77
CA MET A 136 -14.13 1.88 -8.30
C MET A 136 -15.13 1.60 -9.42
N ALA A 137 -14.90 2.09 -10.64
CA ALA A 137 -15.73 1.76 -11.79
C ALA A 137 -15.70 0.26 -12.12
N LEU A 138 -14.51 -0.37 -12.09
CA LEU A 138 -14.35 -1.81 -12.27
C LEU A 138 -15.04 -2.60 -11.15
N SER A 139 -14.91 -2.15 -9.90
CA SER A 139 -15.59 -2.72 -8.73
C SER A 139 -17.11 -2.71 -8.93
N ASN A 140 -17.67 -1.56 -9.28
CA ASN A 140 -19.12 -1.44 -9.50
C ASN A 140 -19.65 -2.34 -10.62
N LYS A 141 -18.86 -2.56 -11.68
CA LYS A 141 -19.25 -3.44 -12.79
C LYS A 141 -19.15 -4.92 -12.47
N THR A 142 -18.21 -5.32 -11.62
CA THR A 142 -17.90 -6.72 -11.36
C THR A 142 -18.41 -7.22 -10.01
N GLY A 143 -18.77 -6.32 -9.11
CA GLY A 143 -19.07 -6.63 -7.71
C GLY A 143 -17.85 -6.95 -6.85
N ALA A 144 -16.65 -7.01 -7.44
CA ALA A 144 -15.42 -7.32 -6.71
C ALA A 144 -15.00 -6.15 -5.80
N LEU A 145 -14.49 -6.47 -4.62
CA LEU A 145 -14.03 -5.47 -3.65
C LEU A 145 -12.67 -4.88 -4.06
N VAL A 146 -12.53 -3.56 -4.00
CA VAL A 146 -11.22 -2.91 -4.14
C VAL A 146 -10.43 -3.07 -2.84
N LEU A 147 -9.23 -3.66 -2.93
CA LEU A 147 -8.25 -3.68 -1.84
C LEU A 147 -7.31 -2.48 -2.02
N THR A 148 -7.17 -1.66 -0.97
CA THR A 148 -6.17 -0.59 -0.97
C THR A 148 -4.82 -1.09 -0.51
N THR A 149 -3.76 -0.43 -0.93
CA THR A 149 -2.39 -0.88 -0.73
C THR A 149 -1.58 0.02 0.19
N GLY A 150 -2.17 1.11 0.71
CA GLY A 150 -1.50 2.00 1.66
C GLY A 150 -1.16 1.30 2.97
N ASN A 151 0.03 1.56 3.49
CA ASN A 151 0.54 1.01 4.74
C ASN A 151 0.44 2.03 5.89
N LYS A 152 0.68 1.57 7.13
CA LYS A 152 0.59 2.39 8.35
C LYS A 152 1.49 3.63 8.28
N SER A 153 2.72 3.47 7.83
CA SER A 153 3.71 4.56 7.78
C SER A 153 3.29 5.69 6.87
N GLU A 154 2.81 5.38 5.66
CA GLU A 154 2.33 6.34 4.68
C GLU A 154 1.07 7.05 5.17
N ILE A 155 0.08 6.29 5.64
CA ILE A 155 -1.20 6.83 6.13
C ILE A 155 -0.98 7.75 7.34
N ALA A 156 -0.11 7.36 8.28
CA ALA A 156 0.14 8.13 9.49
C ALA A 156 0.69 9.53 9.20
N VAL A 157 1.55 9.68 8.20
CA VAL A 157 2.17 10.98 7.84
C VAL A 157 1.48 11.65 6.65
N GLY A 158 0.35 11.12 6.17
CA GLY A 158 -0.39 11.69 5.04
C GLY A 158 0.32 11.56 3.70
N TYR A 159 1.23 10.62 3.55
CA TYR A 159 1.84 10.29 2.26
C TYR A 159 0.89 9.41 1.43
N CYS A 160 -0.28 9.96 1.18
CA CYS A 160 -1.39 9.34 0.45
C CYS A 160 -2.32 10.41 -0.10
N THR A 161 -3.13 10.06 -1.08
CA THR A 161 -4.11 10.98 -1.68
C THR A 161 -5.52 10.57 -1.28
N LEU A 162 -6.20 11.46 -0.55
CA LEU A 162 -7.61 11.28 -0.20
C LEU A 162 -8.48 11.11 -1.45
N TYR A 163 -9.30 10.05 -1.48
CA TYR A 163 -10.12 9.64 -2.63
C TYR A 163 -9.30 9.22 -3.88
N GLY A 164 -7.98 9.01 -3.73
CA GLY A 164 -7.09 8.48 -4.75
C GLY A 164 -6.67 7.06 -4.45
N ASP A 165 -5.44 6.87 -4.02
CA ASP A 165 -4.85 5.58 -3.63
C ASP A 165 -5.50 4.96 -2.37
N MET A 166 -6.18 5.78 -1.56
CA MET A 166 -7.00 5.32 -0.43
C MET A 166 -8.39 4.81 -0.84
N ALA A 167 -8.78 4.95 -2.13
CA ALA A 167 -10.11 4.52 -2.58
C ALA A 167 -10.22 2.99 -2.62
N GLY A 168 -11.09 2.44 -1.79
CA GLY A 168 -11.34 1.00 -1.70
C GLY A 168 -12.17 0.61 -0.50
N GLY A 169 -12.50 -0.68 -0.39
CA GLY A 169 -13.38 -1.20 0.66
C GLY A 169 -12.65 -1.91 1.80
N LEU A 170 -11.37 -2.29 1.60
CA LEU A 170 -10.56 -2.91 2.65
C LEU A 170 -9.09 -2.49 2.49
N ALA A 171 -8.55 -1.87 3.54
CA ALA A 171 -7.15 -1.45 3.62
C ALA A 171 -6.32 -2.56 4.29
N VAL A 172 -5.73 -3.43 3.48
CA VAL A 172 -5.07 -4.68 3.94
C VAL A 172 -3.87 -4.40 4.83
N LEU A 173 -3.06 -3.39 4.50
CA LEU A 173 -1.81 -3.06 5.20
C LEU A 173 -1.94 -1.84 6.14
N LYS A 174 -3.16 -1.38 6.45
CA LYS A 174 -3.39 -0.15 7.23
C LYS A 174 -2.65 -0.11 8.56
N ASP A 175 -2.50 -1.25 9.22
CA ASP A 175 -1.79 -1.38 10.51
C ASP A 175 -0.39 -1.98 10.39
N VAL A 176 0.13 -2.15 9.17
CA VAL A 176 1.44 -2.71 8.90
C VAL A 176 2.42 -1.60 8.56
N LYS A 177 3.48 -1.43 9.39
CA LYS A 177 4.56 -0.45 9.13
C LYS A 177 5.35 -0.83 7.88
N LYS A 178 5.90 0.15 7.17
CA LYS A 178 6.68 -0.08 5.93
C LYS A 178 7.84 -1.06 6.13
N THR A 179 8.56 -0.95 7.24
CA THR A 179 9.64 -1.89 7.57
C THR A 179 9.14 -3.34 7.70
N LEU A 180 7.94 -3.52 8.26
CA LEU A 180 7.32 -4.84 8.37
C LEU A 180 6.79 -5.32 7.00
N VAL A 181 6.33 -4.45 6.12
CA VAL A 181 5.95 -4.80 4.73
C VAL A 181 7.11 -5.50 4.02
N TYR A 182 8.33 -4.95 4.11
CA TYR A 182 9.53 -5.58 3.54
C TYR A 182 9.84 -6.94 4.16
N ARG A 183 9.70 -7.07 5.47
CA ARG A 183 9.92 -8.35 6.17
C ARG A 183 8.89 -9.40 5.75
N LEU A 184 7.62 -9.03 5.65
CA LEU A 184 6.54 -9.91 5.20
C LEU A 184 6.73 -10.36 3.75
N ALA A 185 7.15 -9.46 2.85
CA ALA A 185 7.44 -9.81 1.47
C ALA A 185 8.59 -10.82 1.34
N ARG A 186 9.69 -10.63 2.09
CA ARG A 186 10.80 -11.59 2.16
C ARG A 186 10.37 -12.92 2.75
N TRP A 187 9.59 -12.89 3.83
CA TRP A 187 9.05 -14.11 4.43
C TRP A 187 8.14 -14.86 3.44
N ARG A 188 7.25 -14.16 2.76
CA ARG A 188 6.38 -14.79 1.75
C ARG A 188 7.19 -15.43 0.63
N ASN A 189 8.24 -14.80 0.16
CA ASN A 189 9.14 -15.35 -0.84
C ASN A 189 9.96 -16.55 -0.33
N SER A 190 10.21 -16.66 0.97
CA SER A 190 10.88 -17.86 1.54
C SER A 190 9.98 -19.10 1.49
N VAL A 191 8.67 -18.92 1.47
CA VAL A 191 7.70 -20.01 1.29
C VAL A 191 7.57 -20.39 -0.18
N SER A 192 7.42 -19.40 -1.05
CA SER A 192 7.34 -19.54 -2.51
C SER A 192 7.64 -18.21 -3.17
N SER A 193 8.64 -18.17 -4.05
CA SER A 193 9.11 -16.93 -4.68
C SER A 193 8.12 -16.41 -5.74
N VAL A 194 7.16 -15.57 -5.32
CA VAL A 194 6.14 -14.97 -6.18
C VAL A 194 6.34 -13.49 -6.41
N ILE A 195 6.96 -12.77 -5.45
CA ILE A 195 7.28 -11.35 -5.57
C ILE A 195 8.64 -11.24 -6.26
N PRO A 196 8.77 -10.58 -7.42
CA PRO A 196 10.07 -10.31 -8.04
C PRO A 196 11.04 -9.65 -7.06
N GLU A 197 12.26 -10.17 -6.93
CA GLU A 197 13.27 -9.67 -5.96
C GLU A 197 13.54 -8.18 -6.12
N ARG A 198 13.50 -7.68 -7.35
CA ARG A 198 13.69 -6.27 -7.66
C ARG A 198 12.64 -5.35 -7.04
N ILE A 199 11.40 -5.82 -6.86
CA ILE A 199 10.35 -5.08 -6.14
C ILE A 199 10.75 -4.89 -4.66
N ILE A 200 11.42 -5.88 -4.07
CA ILE A 200 11.85 -5.85 -2.67
C ILE A 200 13.08 -4.98 -2.46
N THR A 201 13.97 -4.94 -3.44
CA THR A 201 15.30 -4.28 -3.32
C THR A 201 15.34 -2.86 -3.84
N ARG A 202 14.40 -2.48 -4.71
CA ARG A 202 14.34 -1.13 -5.28
C ARG A 202 13.84 -0.12 -4.24
N PRO A 203 14.42 1.10 -4.22
CA PRO A 203 13.89 2.20 -3.41
C PRO A 203 12.41 2.46 -3.72
N PRO A 204 11.57 2.73 -2.69
CA PRO A 204 10.16 3.01 -2.89
C PRO A 204 9.96 4.37 -3.55
N SER A 205 8.94 4.45 -4.42
CA SER A 205 8.54 5.66 -5.14
C SER A 205 7.08 5.61 -5.52
N ALA A 206 6.40 6.75 -5.42
CA ALA A 206 5.02 6.91 -5.88
C ALA A 206 4.91 7.06 -7.41
N GLU A 207 6.01 7.37 -8.12
CA GLU A 207 6.08 7.55 -9.59
C GLU A 207 5.02 8.54 -10.15
N LEU A 208 4.76 9.62 -9.43
CA LEU A 208 3.81 10.67 -9.83
C LEU A 208 4.47 11.82 -10.58
N LYS A 209 5.80 11.92 -10.50
CA LYS A 209 6.65 12.88 -11.21
C LYS A 209 8.01 12.27 -11.57
N PRO A 210 8.79 12.89 -12.48
CA PRO A 210 10.08 12.37 -12.88
C PRO A 210 11.07 12.21 -11.71
N GLY A 211 11.71 11.03 -11.61
CA GLY A 211 12.77 10.76 -10.63
C GLY A 211 12.37 10.79 -9.16
N GLN A 212 11.09 10.73 -8.86
CA GLN A 212 10.56 10.79 -7.49
C GLN A 212 11.03 9.58 -6.65
N THR A 213 11.37 9.88 -5.38
CA THR A 213 11.58 8.88 -4.33
C THR A 213 10.81 9.29 -3.06
N ASP A 214 10.42 8.34 -2.22
CA ASP A 214 9.71 8.65 -0.98
C ASP A 214 10.59 9.49 -0.04
N GLN A 215 11.91 9.28 -0.06
CA GLN A 215 12.89 10.02 0.73
C GLN A 215 13.03 11.50 0.35
N ASP A 216 12.49 11.93 -0.80
CA ASP A 216 12.41 13.37 -1.13
C ASP A 216 11.51 14.12 -0.13
N SER A 217 10.55 13.40 0.48
CA SER A 217 9.54 13.95 1.38
C SER A 217 9.60 13.39 2.80
N LEU A 218 10.10 12.18 2.99
CA LEU A 218 10.08 11.45 4.25
C LEU A 218 11.50 11.08 4.72
N PRO A 219 11.75 10.99 6.03
CA PRO A 219 12.98 10.36 6.54
C PRO A 219 13.00 8.87 6.17
N PRO A 220 14.16 8.19 6.29
CA PRO A 220 14.23 6.74 6.11
C PRO A 220 13.15 6.01 6.91
N TYR A 221 12.54 4.98 6.32
CA TYR A 221 11.39 4.29 6.94
C TYR A 221 11.72 3.65 8.29
N GLU A 222 12.97 3.23 8.53
CA GLU A 222 13.42 2.74 9.82
C GLU A 222 13.29 3.80 10.91
N THR A 223 13.64 5.05 10.59
CA THR A 223 13.51 6.20 11.49
C THR A 223 12.04 6.61 11.63
N LEU A 224 11.32 6.71 10.50
CA LEU A 224 9.91 7.09 10.48
C LEU A 224 9.07 6.13 11.34
N ASP A 225 9.18 4.84 11.10
CA ASP A 225 8.41 3.80 11.78
C ASP A 225 8.67 3.77 13.28
N ALA A 226 9.94 3.95 13.68
CA ALA A 226 10.30 3.99 15.10
C ALA A 226 9.74 5.22 15.82
N ILE A 227 9.76 6.40 15.18
CA ILE A 227 9.18 7.63 15.74
C ILE A 227 7.65 7.51 15.83
N VAL A 228 7.00 7.02 14.77
CA VAL A 228 5.54 6.82 14.76
C VAL A 228 5.13 5.84 15.86
N GLU A 229 5.84 4.73 16.01
CA GLU A 229 5.57 3.75 17.06
C GLU A 229 5.74 4.34 18.46
N ALA A 230 6.84 5.06 18.70
CA ALA A 230 7.11 5.69 19.99
C ALA A 230 6.03 6.72 20.37
N TYR A 231 5.57 7.51 19.40
CA TYR A 231 4.58 8.54 19.64
C TYR A 231 3.16 7.98 19.73
N VAL A 232 2.72 7.19 18.73
CA VAL A 232 1.33 6.74 18.60
C VAL A 232 1.02 5.56 19.52
N GLU A 233 1.92 4.57 19.59
CA GLU A 233 1.65 3.33 20.35
C GLU A 233 2.10 3.44 21.81
N TYR A 234 3.22 4.11 22.07
CA TYR A 234 3.76 4.24 23.43
C TYR A 234 3.48 5.58 24.09
N GLY A 235 2.82 6.54 23.40
CA GLY A 235 2.47 7.85 23.97
C GLY A 235 3.66 8.71 24.39
N ARG A 236 4.84 8.51 23.79
CA ARG A 236 6.05 9.23 24.16
C ARG A 236 6.04 10.66 23.63
N SER A 237 6.51 11.59 24.43
CA SER A 237 6.68 12.99 24.03
C SER A 237 7.90 13.19 23.11
N ALA A 238 7.92 14.31 22.36
CA ALA A 238 9.06 14.65 21.51
C ALA A 238 10.41 14.64 22.24
N PRO A 239 10.56 15.23 23.44
CA PRO A 239 11.81 15.17 24.19
C PRO A 239 12.24 13.73 24.55
N GLU A 240 11.29 12.85 24.90
CA GLU A 240 11.58 11.45 25.21
C GLU A 240 12.04 10.66 23.99
N ILE A 241 11.49 10.95 22.81
CA ILE A 241 11.90 10.34 21.55
C ILE A 241 13.30 10.82 21.15
N ILE A 242 13.58 12.13 21.27
CA ILE A 242 14.91 12.70 21.02
C ILE A 242 15.95 12.09 21.97
N ALA A 243 15.61 11.89 23.24
CA ALA A 243 16.49 11.26 24.23
C ALA A 243 16.84 9.79 23.90
N GLN A 244 16.07 9.12 23.03
CA GLN A 244 16.39 7.77 22.50
C GLN A 244 17.45 7.81 21.40
N GLY A 245 17.92 8.98 20.97
CA GLY A 245 18.97 9.13 19.98
C GLY A 245 18.48 9.49 18.56
N PHE A 246 17.19 9.76 18.39
CA PHE A 246 16.67 10.26 17.11
C PHE A 246 17.03 11.72 16.89
N ALA A 247 17.33 12.10 15.65
CA ALA A 247 17.61 13.49 15.31
C ALA A 247 16.37 14.37 15.58
N GLU A 248 16.57 15.49 16.28
CA GLU A 248 15.48 16.40 16.64
C GLU A 248 14.69 16.88 15.41
N ALA A 249 15.39 17.13 14.29
CA ALA A 249 14.76 17.56 13.04
C ALA A 249 13.77 16.52 12.52
N ASP A 250 14.14 15.23 12.51
CA ASP A 250 13.28 14.13 12.05
C ASP A 250 12.09 13.96 12.99
N VAL A 251 12.32 13.97 14.31
CA VAL A 251 11.25 13.87 15.30
C VAL A 251 10.23 14.98 15.12
N ARG A 252 10.68 16.25 15.05
CA ARG A 252 9.79 17.39 14.87
C ARG A 252 9.03 17.32 13.55
N ARG A 253 9.70 16.91 12.45
CA ARG A 253 9.09 16.75 11.13
C ARG A 253 7.99 15.69 11.15
N VAL A 254 8.28 14.49 11.65
CA VAL A 254 7.32 13.39 11.70
C VAL A 254 6.12 13.77 12.58
N LEU A 255 6.33 14.33 13.77
CA LEU A 255 5.24 14.75 14.64
C LEU A 255 4.39 15.89 14.03
N SER A 256 5.00 16.78 13.25
CA SER A 256 4.25 17.80 12.50
C SER A 256 3.35 17.16 11.43
N LEU A 257 3.87 16.19 10.65
CA LEU A 257 3.10 15.48 9.65
C LEU A 257 1.93 14.72 10.28
N LEU A 258 2.16 13.99 11.38
CA LEU A 258 1.09 13.30 12.12
C LEU A 258 -0.05 14.24 12.49
N ARG A 259 0.27 15.41 13.08
CA ARG A 259 -0.74 16.39 13.52
C ARG A 259 -1.51 17.01 12.36
N ILE A 260 -0.84 17.32 11.25
CA ILE A 260 -1.48 17.93 10.08
C ILE A 260 -2.45 16.95 9.41
N ASN A 261 -2.18 15.64 9.49
CA ASN A 261 -2.98 14.61 8.84
C ASN A 261 -3.98 13.90 9.78
N GLU A 262 -4.15 14.42 10.98
CA GLU A 262 -5.09 13.92 11.99
C GLU A 262 -6.49 14.58 11.84
N TYR A 263 -7.09 14.58 10.65
CA TYR A 263 -8.42 15.16 10.38
C TYR A 263 -9.45 14.15 9.93
#